data_710c73758d042c88a37d8318b2c712b2
#
_entry.id   710c73758d042c88a37d8318b2c712b2
#
_cell.length_a   1.000
_cell.length_b   1.000
_cell.length_c   1.000
_cell.angle_alpha   90.00
_cell.angle_beta   90.00
_cell.angle_gamma   90.00
#
_symmetry.space_group_name_H-M   'P 1'
#
loop_
_entity.id
_entity.type
_entity.pdbx_description
1 polymer ?
#
loop_
_entity_poly.entity_id
_entity_poly.type
_entity_poly.pdbx_seq_one_letter_code
_entity_poly.pdbx_strand_id
1 'polypeptide(L)'
;MSNIFDDLLKGIDGIEFQKTDDPEIARLKDLFSGKIPGMMLETFSEHVPAEDVEYGDFVFYGIERIIEENTDYIPGANIFPFGLFTFASTFEGDAIVFDSNDPEFPVYQCSHSLLDDEEEICFSKNGKIQSLPFSYENVIKVSARLADSFDGFVKRLISGDVGTYTITEILENI
;
A
#
# COMPACT_ATOMS: atom_id res chain seq x y z
N MET A 1 9.60 8.35 -19.63
CA MET A 1 8.26 8.77 -19.20
C MET A 1 8.42 9.40 -17.84
N SER A 2 7.81 10.55 -17.57
CA SER A 2 7.75 11.09 -16.22
C SER A 2 6.97 10.08 -15.37
N ASN A 3 7.54 9.68 -14.24
CA ASN A 3 6.85 8.79 -13.32
C ASN A 3 5.82 9.63 -12.57
N ILE A 4 4.55 9.28 -12.65
CA ILE A 4 3.47 10.07 -12.04
C ILE A 4 3.60 10.14 -10.52
N PHE A 5 4.19 9.11 -9.89
CA PHE A 5 4.51 9.11 -8.46
C PHE A 5 5.61 10.12 -8.12
N ASP A 6 6.62 10.26 -9.00
CA ASP A 6 7.65 11.31 -8.93
C ASP A 6 7.04 12.71 -9.04
N ASP A 7 6.07 12.89 -9.95
CA ASP A 7 5.37 14.16 -10.10
C ASP A 7 4.55 14.51 -8.84
N LEU A 8 3.90 13.54 -8.22
CA LEU A 8 3.21 13.70 -6.94
C LEU A 8 4.19 14.15 -5.85
N LEU A 9 5.25 13.37 -5.64
CA LEU A 9 6.21 13.62 -4.56
C LEU A 9 6.97 14.93 -4.76
N LYS A 10 7.37 15.27 -6.00
CA LYS A 10 8.02 16.57 -6.30
C LYS A 10 7.10 17.78 -6.12
N GLY A 11 5.80 17.58 -6.17
CA GLY A 11 4.80 18.62 -5.88
C GLY A 11 4.65 18.94 -4.38
N ILE A 12 5.27 18.17 -3.50
CA ILE A 12 5.24 18.37 -2.05
C ILE A 12 6.50 19.13 -1.63
N ASP A 13 6.35 20.30 -1.01
CA ASP A 13 7.46 21.14 -0.59
C ASP A 13 8.32 20.45 0.47
N GLY A 14 9.63 20.48 0.29
CA GLY A 14 10.60 20.03 1.30
C GLY A 14 10.87 18.52 1.31
N ILE A 15 10.39 17.75 0.32
CA ILE A 15 10.75 16.33 0.21
C ILE A 15 12.22 16.17 -0.15
N GLU A 16 12.90 15.33 0.63
CA GLU A 16 14.19 14.75 0.27
C GLU A 16 13.97 13.32 -0.25
N PHE A 17 14.52 13.02 -1.42
CA PHE A 17 14.52 11.67 -1.98
C PHE A 17 15.73 10.89 -1.52
N GLN A 18 15.52 9.57 -1.32
CA GLN A 18 16.61 8.64 -1.06
C GLN A 18 17.60 8.65 -2.24
N LYS A 19 18.90 8.64 -1.93
CA LYS A 19 19.93 8.58 -2.97
C LYS A 19 20.01 7.19 -3.58
N THR A 20 20.17 7.11 -4.88
CA THR A 20 20.17 5.84 -5.64
C THR A 20 21.34 4.91 -5.29
N ASP A 21 22.42 5.42 -4.69
CA ASP A 21 23.58 4.67 -4.21
C ASP A 21 23.48 4.29 -2.71
N ASP A 22 22.35 4.59 -2.07
CA ASP A 22 22.11 4.23 -0.68
C ASP A 22 21.99 2.70 -0.52
N PRO A 23 22.60 2.12 0.54
CA PRO A 23 22.49 0.69 0.83
C PRO A 23 21.05 0.17 0.97
N GLU A 24 20.11 1.00 1.45
CA GLU A 24 18.71 0.60 1.59
C GLU A 24 18.02 0.43 0.22
N ILE A 25 18.42 1.17 -0.80
CA ILE A 25 17.96 0.93 -2.19
C ILE A 25 18.42 -0.44 -2.69
N ALA A 26 19.67 -0.83 -2.41
CA ALA A 26 20.17 -2.16 -2.77
C ALA A 26 19.40 -3.25 -2.00
N ARG A 27 19.14 -3.03 -0.71
CA ARG A 27 18.35 -3.94 0.14
C ARG A 27 16.92 -4.11 -0.37
N LEU A 28 16.24 -3.01 -0.74
CA LEU A 28 14.91 -3.04 -1.33
C LEU A 28 14.89 -3.87 -2.62
N LYS A 29 15.86 -3.65 -3.51
CA LYS A 29 15.99 -4.42 -4.77
C LYS A 29 16.24 -5.90 -4.50
N ASP A 30 17.11 -6.25 -3.58
CA ASP A 30 17.42 -7.64 -3.24
C ASP A 30 16.21 -8.38 -2.66
N LEU A 31 15.45 -7.72 -1.77
CA LEU A 31 14.28 -8.31 -1.12
C LEU A 31 13.10 -8.54 -2.07
N PHE A 32 12.86 -7.61 -3.00
CA PHE A 32 11.64 -7.59 -3.81
C PHE A 32 11.85 -7.92 -5.28
N SER A 33 13.09 -8.09 -5.76
CA SER A 33 13.37 -8.52 -7.14
C SER A 33 12.72 -9.88 -7.44
N GLY A 34 11.93 -9.92 -8.52
CA GLY A 34 11.17 -11.11 -8.91
C GLY A 34 9.92 -11.39 -8.07
N LYS A 35 9.63 -10.59 -7.04
CA LYS A 35 8.43 -10.69 -6.21
C LYS A 35 7.38 -9.64 -6.57
N ILE A 36 7.83 -8.48 -7.05
CA ILE A 36 6.98 -7.45 -7.65
C ILE A 36 7.47 -7.13 -9.07
N PRO A 37 6.60 -6.59 -9.94
CA PRO A 37 7.00 -6.22 -11.30
C PRO A 37 8.15 -5.23 -11.32
N GLY A 38 9.12 -5.45 -12.23
CA GLY A 38 10.34 -4.65 -12.33
C GLY A 38 10.08 -3.15 -12.47
N MET A 39 9.04 -2.76 -13.21
CA MET A 39 8.63 -1.36 -13.37
C MET A 39 8.24 -0.72 -12.03
N MET A 40 7.51 -1.43 -11.16
CA MET A 40 7.15 -0.93 -9.82
C MET A 40 8.37 -0.90 -8.91
N LEU A 41 9.23 -1.92 -8.99
CA LEU A 41 10.48 -1.92 -8.23
C LEU A 41 11.40 -0.75 -8.61
N GLU A 42 11.50 -0.41 -9.89
CA GLU A 42 12.22 0.79 -10.37
C GLU A 42 11.58 2.06 -9.82
N THR A 43 10.25 2.18 -9.90
CA THR A 43 9.52 3.33 -9.33
C THR A 43 9.91 3.59 -7.89
N PHE A 44 9.80 2.59 -7.02
CA PHE A 44 10.14 2.70 -5.60
C PHE A 44 11.64 2.71 -5.29
N SER A 45 12.51 2.42 -6.26
CA SER A 45 13.96 2.53 -6.10
C SER A 45 14.53 3.88 -6.52
N GLU A 46 13.83 4.60 -7.39
CA GLU A 46 14.31 5.86 -7.97
C GLU A 46 13.61 7.08 -7.36
N HIS A 47 12.36 6.91 -6.91
CA HIS A 47 11.49 8.02 -6.48
C HIS A 47 10.88 7.77 -5.08
N VAL A 48 11.62 7.13 -4.20
CA VAL A 48 11.21 6.92 -2.81
C VAL A 48 11.64 8.09 -1.94
N PRO A 49 10.77 8.60 -1.05
CA PRO A 49 11.16 9.59 -0.06
C PRO A 49 12.24 9.03 0.88
N ALA A 50 13.13 9.90 1.38
CA ALA A 50 14.10 9.53 2.41
C ALA A 50 13.42 9.24 3.76
N GLU A 51 12.36 9.99 4.07
CA GLU A 51 11.53 9.85 5.26
C GLU A 51 10.05 9.79 4.86
N ASP A 52 9.18 9.38 5.79
CA ASP A 52 7.75 9.34 5.57
C ASP A 52 7.18 10.74 5.27
N VAL A 53 6.23 10.82 4.34
CA VAL A 53 5.68 12.07 3.82
C VAL A 53 4.16 12.05 3.87
N GLU A 54 3.57 13.04 4.53
CA GLU A 54 2.12 13.23 4.58
C GLU A 54 1.62 13.95 3.32
N TYR A 55 0.57 13.40 2.71
CA TYR A 55 -0.15 14.03 1.62
C TYR A 55 -1.65 13.65 1.63
N GLY A 56 -2.53 14.64 1.77
CA GLY A 56 -3.95 14.39 1.93
C GLY A 56 -4.22 13.58 3.20
N ASP A 57 -4.94 12.47 3.08
CA ASP A 57 -5.28 11.56 4.16
C ASP A 57 -4.28 10.38 4.29
N PHE A 58 -3.13 10.48 3.63
CA PHE A 58 -2.16 9.38 3.50
C PHE A 58 -0.78 9.77 4.00
N VAL A 59 -0.04 8.76 4.45
CA VAL A 59 1.38 8.82 4.77
C VAL A 59 2.14 7.94 3.80
N PHE A 60 2.89 8.53 2.86
CA PHE A 60 3.77 7.80 1.95
C PHE A 60 5.06 7.44 2.68
N TYR A 61 5.45 6.19 2.60
CA TYR A 61 6.58 5.68 3.36
C TYR A 61 7.92 6.01 2.72
N GLY A 62 8.89 6.35 3.57
CA GLY A 62 10.31 6.30 3.24
C GLY A 62 10.77 4.86 3.02
N ILE A 63 11.98 4.70 2.45
CA ILE A 63 12.47 3.40 2.00
C ILE A 63 12.56 2.35 3.12
N GLU A 64 13.06 2.74 4.30
CA GLU A 64 13.18 1.84 5.45
C GLU A 64 11.81 1.30 5.86
N ARG A 65 10.83 2.20 5.95
CA ARG A 65 9.45 1.83 6.29
C ARG A 65 8.80 0.94 5.24
N ILE A 66 9.01 1.18 3.94
CA ILE A 66 8.53 0.29 2.87
C ILE A 66 9.07 -1.13 3.08
N ILE A 67 10.36 -1.28 3.42
CA ILE A 67 10.96 -2.60 3.65
C ILE A 67 10.30 -3.25 4.87
N GLU A 68 10.23 -2.57 5.99
CA GLU A 68 9.68 -3.09 7.24
C GLU A 68 8.20 -3.48 7.12
N GLU A 69 7.38 -2.67 6.46
CA GLU A 69 5.96 -2.95 6.26
C GLU A 69 5.70 -4.19 5.41
N ASN A 70 6.59 -4.52 4.47
CA ASN A 70 6.43 -5.70 3.62
C ASN A 70 7.17 -6.95 4.13
N THR A 71 7.96 -6.84 5.22
CA THR A 71 8.74 -7.94 5.77
C THR A 71 8.44 -8.27 7.23
N ASP A 72 8.11 -7.27 8.04
CA ASP A 72 8.09 -7.39 9.50
C ASP A 72 6.78 -6.90 10.15
N TYR A 73 6.13 -5.87 9.59
CA TYR A 73 4.94 -5.27 10.20
C TYR A 73 3.64 -5.76 9.57
N ILE A 74 2.64 -5.99 10.39
CA ILE A 74 1.29 -6.32 9.97
C ILE A 74 0.48 -5.02 9.70
N PRO A 75 -0.43 -5.03 8.72
CA PRO A 75 -0.83 -6.19 7.90
C PRO A 75 0.08 -6.45 6.70
N GLY A 76 1.01 -5.55 6.37
CA GLY A 76 1.80 -5.61 5.15
C GLY A 76 2.54 -6.94 4.98
N ALA A 77 3.29 -7.40 6.01
CA ALA A 77 4.01 -8.66 5.97
C ALA A 77 3.10 -9.87 5.73
N ASN A 78 1.87 -9.85 6.28
CA ASN A 78 0.90 -10.94 6.12
C ASN A 78 0.31 -11.00 4.70
N ILE A 79 0.13 -9.85 4.05
CA ILE A 79 -0.52 -9.76 2.73
C ILE A 79 0.47 -9.71 1.57
N PHE A 80 1.75 -9.38 1.83
CA PHE A 80 2.78 -9.36 0.80
C PHE A 80 2.95 -10.71 0.07
N PRO A 81 2.86 -11.89 0.72
CA PRO A 81 2.91 -13.19 0.04
C PRO A 81 1.82 -13.37 -1.01
N PHE A 82 0.73 -12.61 -0.95
CA PHE A 82 -0.34 -12.59 -1.96
C PHE A 82 -0.07 -11.60 -3.11
N GLY A 83 1.08 -10.94 -3.14
CA GLY A 83 1.41 -9.95 -4.16
C GLY A 83 0.86 -8.55 -3.88
N LEU A 84 0.40 -8.28 -2.66
CA LEU A 84 -0.08 -6.96 -2.22
C LEU A 84 1.08 -6.19 -1.58
N PHE A 85 1.60 -5.19 -2.26
CA PHE A 85 2.77 -4.44 -1.83
C PHE A 85 2.37 -3.13 -1.14
N THR A 86 2.76 -2.98 0.12
CA THR A 86 2.47 -1.80 0.94
C THR A 86 3.47 -0.67 0.65
N PHE A 87 2.98 0.53 0.34
CA PHE A 87 3.80 1.70 0.03
C PHE A 87 3.40 2.97 0.79
N ALA A 88 2.26 2.94 1.46
CA ALA A 88 1.73 4.04 2.24
C ALA A 88 0.77 3.52 3.32
N SER A 89 0.30 4.40 4.19
CA SER A 89 -0.81 4.13 5.11
C SER A 89 -1.80 5.30 5.15
N THR A 90 -2.95 5.05 5.77
CA THR A 90 -3.79 6.12 6.32
C THR A 90 -3.20 6.63 7.64
N PHE A 91 -3.67 7.78 8.14
CA PHE A 91 -3.31 8.26 9.50
C PHE A 91 -3.73 7.30 10.63
N GLU A 92 -4.72 6.45 10.39
CA GLU A 92 -5.19 5.43 11.34
C GLU A 92 -4.37 4.12 11.28
N GLY A 93 -3.42 4.01 10.34
CA GLY A 93 -2.52 2.87 10.22
C GLY A 93 -2.98 1.78 9.27
N ASP A 94 -4.07 1.96 8.52
CA ASP A 94 -4.46 1.02 7.48
C ASP A 94 -3.47 1.06 6.32
N ALA A 95 -3.04 -0.12 5.84
CA ALA A 95 -2.08 -0.22 4.76
C ALA A 95 -2.68 0.20 3.40
N ILE A 96 -1.93 0.99 2.64
CA ILE A 96 -2.24 1.30 1.25
C ILE A 96 -1.32 0.48 0.37
N VAL A 97 -1.92 -0.37 -0.44
CA VAL A 97 -1.21 -1.38 -1.22
C VAL A 97 -1.55 -1.29 -2.70
N PHE A 98 -0.62 -1.67 -3.56
CA PHE A 98 -0.97 -2.04 -4.93
C PHE A 98 -0.96 -3.58 -5.09
N ASP A 99 -1.82 -4.09 -5.97
CA ASP A 99 -1.86 -5.50 -6.31
C ASP A 99 -0.92 -5.79 -7.50
N SER A 100 0.16 -6.53 -7.25
CA SER A 100 1.14 -6.88 -8.26
C SER A 100 0.72 -8.00 -9.19
N ASN A 101 -0.41 -8.67 -8.90
CA ASN A 101 -0.96 -9.74 -9.76
C ASN A 101 -1.76 -9.18 -10.95
N ASP A 102 -2.21 -7.92 -10.86
CA ASP A 102 -2.93 -7.24 -11.94
C ASP A 102 -1.97 -6.28 -12.66
N PRO A 103 -1.87 -6.31 -14.01
CA PRO A 103 -0.97 -5.45 -14.78
C PRO A 103 -1.27 -3.95 -14.67
N GLU A 104 -2.47 -3.56 -14.24
CA GLU A 104 -2.84 -2.16 -13.98
C GLU A 104 -2.47 -1.70 -12.57
N PHE A 105 -2.09 -2.62 -11.67
CA PHE A 105 -1.73 -2.35 -10.28
C PHE A 105 -2.82 -1.58 -9.52
N PRO A 106 -4.04 -2.12 -9.40
CA PRO A 106 -5.09 -1.47 -8.63
C PRO A 106 -4.66 -1.25 -7.19
N VAL A 107 -5.17 -0.16 -6.60
CA VAL A 107 -4.77 0.27 -5.26
C VAL A 107 -5.91 0.03 -4.27
N TYR A 108 -5.56 -0.53 -3.11
CA TYR A 108 -6.48 -0.86 -2.04
C TYR A 108 -6.05 -0.26 -0.71
N GLN A 109 -7.04 0.04 0.13
CA GLN A 109 -6.87 0.25 1.56
C GLN A 109 -7.19 -1.07 2.28
N CYS A 110 -6.22 -1.58 3.02
CA CYS A 110 -6.29 -2.83 3.78
C CYS A 110 -6.31 -2.50 5.27
N SER A 111 -7.42 -2.79 5.96
CA SER A 111 -7.55 -2.46 7.37
C SER A 111 -6.61 -3.31 8.24
N HIS A 112 -5.78 -2.64 9.04
CA HIS A 112 -4.90 -3.31 10.01
C HIS A 112 -5.68 -4.12 11.04
N SER A 113 -6.87 -3.67 11.43
CA SER A 113 -7.71 -4.36 12.42
C SER A 113 -8.41 -5.61 11.87
N LEU A 114 -8.51 -5.75 10.54
CA LEU A 114 -9.10 -6.95 9.90
C LEU A 114 -8.05 -7.98 9.50
N LEU A 115 -6.81 -7.56 9.31
CA LEU A 115 -5.73 -8.37 8.74
C LEU A 115 -4.56 -8.55 9.72
N ASP A 116 -4.86 -8.54 11.02
CA ASP A 116 -3.88 -8.72 12.10
C ASP A 116 -3.55 -10.19 12.42
N ASP A 117 -4.34 -11.13 11.90
CA ASP A 117 -4.15 -12.58 12.05
C ASP A 117 -3.76 -13.20 10.70
N GLU A 118 -2.95 -14.24 10.70
CA GLU A 118 -2.48 -14.95 9.50
C GLU A 118 -3.37 -16.14 9.12
N GLU A 119 -4.30 -16.54 9.98
CA GLU A 119 -5.15 -17.72 9.77
C GLU A 119 -6.57 -17.33 9.32
N GLU A 120 -7.14 -16.31 9.96
CA GLU A 120 -8.53 -15.91 9.79
C GLU A 120 -8.70 -14.39 9.75
N ILE A 121 -9.67 -13.93 8.94
CA ILE A 121 -10.15 -12.55 8.93
C ILE A 121 -11.43 -12.50 9.75
N CYS A 122 -11.39 -11.93 10.95
CA CYS A 122 -12.53 -11.85 11.86
C CYS A 122 -13.16 -10.46 11.87
N PHE A 123 -14.47 -10.38 11.74
CA PHE A 123 -15.21 -9.12 11.80
C PHE A 123 -16.62 -9.28 12.36
N SER A 124 -17.18 -8.17 12.86
CA SER A 124 -18.58 -8.13 13.31
C SER A 124 -19.49 -7.49 12.26
N LYS A 125 -20.49 -8.23 11.80
CA LYS A 125 -21.52 -7.73 10.89
C LYS A 125 -22.90 -8.04 11.45
N ASN A 126 -23.77 -6.99 11.58
CA ASN A 126 -25.11 -7.11 12.14
C ASN A 126 -25.14 -7.74 13.56
N GLY A 127 -24.14 -7.41 14.41
CA GLY A 127 -24.01 -7.92 15.76
C GLY A 127 -23.59 -9.40 15.85
N LYS A 128 -23.15 -9.99 14.74
CA LYS A 128 -22.63 -11.37 14.70
C LYS A 128 -21.16 -11.35 14.28
N ILE A 129 -20.35 -12.12 14.98
CA ILE A 129 -18.97 -12.38 14.60
C ILE A 129 -18.99 -13.31 13.38
N GLN A 130 -18.25 -12.93 12.34
CA GLN A 130 -18.02 -13.72 11.13
C GLN A 130 -16.51 -13.91 10.97
N SER A 131 -16.14 -15.01 10.34
CA SER A 131 -14.75 -15.35 10.03
C SER A 131 -14.64 -15.81 8.59
N LEU A 132 -13.56 -15.41 7.92
CA LEU A 132 -13.17 -15.87 6.59
C LEU A 132 -11.75 -16.43 6.68
N PRO A 133 -11.42 -17.51 5.94
CA PRO A 133 -10.04 -17.95 5.81
C PRO A 133 -9.14 -16.83 5.27
N PHE A 134 -7.91 -16.74 5.78
CA PHE A 134 -6.93 -15.78 5.28
C PHE A 134 -6.43 -16.23 3.90
N SER A 135 -6.91 -15.59 2.85
CA SER A 135 -6.60 -15.87 1.44
C SER A 135 -6.60 -14.59 0.63
N TYR A 136 -5.94 -14.59 -0.53
CA TYR A 136 -5.93 -13.43 -1.43
C TYR A 136 -7.33 -12.91 -1.72
N GLU A 137 -8.27 -13.79 -2.11
CA GLU A 137 -9.64 -13.41 -2.47
C GLU A 137 -10.38 -12.76 -1.29
N ASN A 138 -10.18 -13.29 -0.09
CA ASN A 138 -10.82 -12.76 1.10
C ASN A 138 -10.17 -11.46 1.58
N VAL A 139 -8.85 -11.31 1.47
CA VAL A 139 -8.15 -10.05 1.74
C VAL A 139 -8.68 -8.95 0.80
N ILE A 140 -8.73 -9.19 -0.51
CA ILE A 140 -9.31 -8.23 -1.47
C ILE A 140 -10.78 -7.91 -1.14
N LYS A 141 -11.56 -8.92 -0.78
CA LYS A 141 -12.98 -8.77 -0.43
C LYS A 141 -13.21 -7.85 0.78
N VAL A 142 -12.33 -7.89 1.78
CA VAL A 142 -12.42 -7.06 2.99
C VAL A 142 -11.57 -5.79 2.90
N SER A 143 -11.11 -5.42 1.71
CA SER A 143 -10.35 -4.19 1.44
C SER A 143 -11.17 -3.21 0.62
N ALA A 144 -10.92 -1.92 0.80
CA ALA A 144 -11.54 -0.88 -0.02
C ALA A 144 -10.68 -0.61 -1.26
N ARG A 145 -11.28 -0.72 -2.45
CA ARG A 145 -10.61 -0.36 -3.70
C ARG A 145 -10.58 1.16 -3.87
N LEU A 146 -9.39 1.74 -3.82
CA LEU A 146 -9.19 3.19 -3.96
C LEU A 146 -9.12 3.62 -5.44
N ALA A 147 -8.51 2.79 -6.28
CA ALA A 147 -8.39 3.04 -7.72
C ALA A 147 -8.20 1.75 -8.52
N ASP A 148 -8.54 1.82 -9.81
CA ASP A 148 -8.40 0.70 -10.75
C ASP A 148 -6.97 0.51 -11.26
N SER A 149 -6.10 1.52 -11.04
CA SER A 149 -4.68 1.46 -11.39
C SER A 149 -3.85 2.35 -10.46
N PHE A 150 -2.54 2.09 -10.38
CA PHE A 150 -1.61 2.93 -9.62
C PHE A 150 -1.58 4.37 -10.14
N ASP A 151 -1.52 4.54 -11.46
CA ASP A 151 -1.59 5.87 -12.10
C ASP A 151 -2.92 6.58 -11.83
N GLY A 152 -4.01 5.82 -11.83
CA GLY A 152 -5.34 6.33 -11.48
C GLY A 152 -5.41 6.82 -10.04
N PHE A 153 -4.82 6.08 -9.10
CA PHE A 153 -4.72 6.46 -7.70
C PHE A 153 -3.97 7.79 -7.53
N VAL A 154 -2.77 7.90 -8.13
CA VAL A 154 -1.96 9.13 -8.03
C VAL A 154 -2.66 10.34 -8.67
N LYS A 155 -3.33 10.17 -9.81
CA LYS A 155 -4.12 11.26 -10.42
C LYS A 155 -5.25 11.73 -9.53
N ARG A 156 -5.97 10.80 -8.88
CA ARG A 156 -7.06 11.12 -7.94
C ARG A 156 -6.53 11.79 -6.68
N LEU A 157 -5.34 11.40 -6.17
CA LEU A 157 -4.66 12.10 -5.08
C LEU A 157 -4.38 13.57 -5.43
N ILE A 158 -3.78 13.81 -6.60
CA ILE A 158 -3.43 15.17 -7.07
C ILE A 158 -4.69 16.02 -7.22
N SER A 159 -5.81 15.44 -7.67
CA SER A 159 -7.09 16.16 -7.82
C SER A 159 -7.89 16.28 -6.52
N GLY A 160 -7.48 15.59 -5.45
CA GLY A 160 -8.23 15.56 -4.19
C GLY A 160 -9.50 14.70 -4.22
N ASP A 161 -9.59 13.76 -5.18
CA ASP A 161 -10.79 12.92 -5.40
C ASP A 161 -10.69 11.53 -4.75
N VAL A 162 -9.67 11.28 -3.94
CA VAL A 162 -9.51 10.03 -3.18
C VAL A 162 -9.46 10.33 -1.69
N GLY A 163 -10.20 9.56 -0.91
CA GLY A 163 -10.19 9.59 0.55
C GLY A 163 -10.01 8.19 1.10
N THR A 164 -10.02 8.09 2.42
CA THR A 164 -9.93 6.84 3.17
C THR A 164 -11.32 6.32 3.54
N TYR A 165 -11.39 5.04 3.88
CA TYR A 165 -12.61 4.36 4.30
C TYR A 165 -12.49 3.90 5.75
N THR A 166 -13.57 4.02 6.51
CA THR A 166 -13.68 3.38 7.83
C THR A 166 -13.91 1.87 7.66
N ILE A 167 -13.58 1.10 8.69
CA ILE A 167 -13.86 -0.34 8.72
C ILE A 167 -15.34 -0.66 8.48
N THR A 168 -16.26 0.20 8.98
CA THR A 168 -17.70 0.04 8.77
C THR A 168 -18.06 0.16 7.29
N GLU A 169 -17.55 1.19 6.60
CA GLU A 169 -17.79 1.39 5.16
C GLU A 169 -17.20 0.24 4.32
N ILE A 170 -16.04 -0.29 4.71
CA ILE A 170 -15.44 -1.46 4.06
C ILE A 170 -16.37 -2.68 4.21
N LEU A 171 -16.87 -2.94 5.42
CA LEU A 171 -17.71 -4.10 5.71
C LEU A 171 -19.15 -3.99 5.18
N GLU A 172 -19.65 -2.80 4.87
CA GLU A 172 -20.95 -2.61 4.23
C GLU A 172 -21.01 -3.22 2.83
N ASN A 173 -19.86 -3.32 2.14
CA ASN A 173 -19.74 -3.83 0.78
C ASN A 173 -19.49 -5.35 0.71
N ILE A 174 -19.39 -6.06 1.82
CA ILE A 174 -19.23 -7.52 1.93
C ILE A 174 -20.61 -8.17 2.17
#